data_efc67d5ea16806f05553a1038ba943e7
#
_entry.id   efc67d5ea16806f05553a1038ba943e7
#
_cell.length_a   1.000
_cell.length_b   1.000
_cell.length_c   1.000
_cell.angle_alpha   90.00
_cell.angle_beta   90.00
_cell.angle_gamma   90.00
#
_symmetry.space_group_name_H-M   'P 1'
#
loop_
_entity.id
_entity.type
_entity.pdbx_description
1 polymer ?
#
loop_
_entity_poly.entity_id
_entity_poly.type
_entity_poly.pdbx_seq_one_letter_code
_entity_poly.pdbx_strand_id
1 'polypeptide(L)'
;MKIAIVGASGAVGQEFLRVLDEQNFPVDELLLFGSKRSAGRTYKFRGKDYAVRELCYNDDFKGVDIAFTSAGAGTSKEFAETITKYGATMIDNSSAFRMDDDVPLVVPEVNGDDAFNAPRHIIANPNCTTIQMVVALKPINDLSPISRVHVATYQAASGAGAAAMDELVNQYAELGAGKDATVEKFAYQLAYNVIPHIDVFQDNGYTKEEMKMYNETKKIMHAPKLDVSAMCVRVPVMRAHSEAIWVETERPISVDEARKAFEAAEGVVVIDNPAEKQYPMPLFTAGKDPVYVGRIRKDLADEKGLSFWVVGDQIKKGAALNAVQIAQHLIKKD
;
A
#
# COMPACT_ATOMS: atom_id res chain seq x y z
N MET A 1 23.89 -3.38 6.83
CA MET A 1 23.06 -4.47 6.28
C MET A 1 23.23 -4.56 4.77
N LYS A 2 23.17 -5.76 4.21
CA LYS A 2 23.14 -6.00 2.77
C LYS A 2 21.68 -6.15 2.31
N ILE A 3 21.25 -5.22 1.47
CA ILE A 3 19.85 -5.09 1.02
C ILE A 3 19.75 -5.44 -0.47
N ALA A 4 18.72 -6.18 -0.84
CA ALA A 4 18.35 -6.42 -2.21
C ALA A 4 16.99 -5.78 -2.55
N ILE A 5 16.86 -5.23 -3.75
CA ILE A 5 15.58 -4.78 -4.30
C ILE A 5 15.31 -5.53 -5.59
N VAL A 6 14.25 -6.34 -5.62
CA VAL A 6 13.78 -7.07 -6.79
C VAL A 6 12.63 -6.31 -7.43
N GLY A 7 12.75 -6.02 -8.71
CA GLY A 7 11.84 -5.11 -9.42
C GLY A 7 12.27 -3.64 -9.34
N ALA A 8 13.58 -3.39 -9.18
CA ALA A 8 14.16 -2.06 -8.94
C ALA A 8 13.79 -1.00 -9.99
N SER A 9 13.47 -1.37 -11.23
CA SER A 9 13.10 -0.45 -12.31
C SER A 9 11.62 -0.04 -12.31
N GLY A 10 10.79 -0.64 -11.45
CA GLY A 10 9.38 -0.31 -11.31
C GLY A 10 9.14 0.93 -10.43
N ALA A 11 7.93 1.48 -10.43
CA ALA A 11 7.58 2.66 -9.63
C ALA A 11 7.85 2.44 -8.13
N VAL A 12 7.44 1.30 -7.57
CA VAL A 12 7.68 0.95 -6.17
C VAL A 12 9.16 0.64 -5.93
N GLY A 13 9.87 0.01 -6.89
CA GLY A 13 11.31 -0.24 -6.80
C GLY A 13 12.12 1.05 -6.67
N GLN A 14 11.76 2.09 -7.42
CA GLN A 14 12.36 3.40 -7.32
C GLN A 14 11.96 4.11 -6.01
N GLU A 15 10.77 3.90 -5.54
CA GLU A 15 10.33 4.45 -4.24
C GLU A 15 11.07 3.78 -3.08
N PHE A 16 11.41 2.49 -3.14
CA PHE A 16 12.28 1.86 -2.14
C PHE A 16 13.61 2.58 -1.99
N LEU A 17 14.28 2.93 -3.10
CA LEU A 17 15.53 3.68 -3.04
C LEU A 17 15.37 5.02 -2.31
N ARG A 18 14.29 5.74 -2.61
CA ARG A 18 13.97 7.02 -1.98
C ARG A 18 13.67 6.86 -0.49
N VAL A 19 12.79 5.93 -0.14
CA VAL A 19 12.36 5.71 1.25
C VAL A 19 13.52 5.19 2.11
N LEU A 20 14.35 4.27 1.62
CA LEU A 20 15.54 3.80 2.35
C LEU A 20 16.51 4.94 2.67
N ASP A 21 16.60 5.94 1.78
CA ASP A 21 17.44 7.14 2.00
C ASP A 21 16.77 8.10 2.99
N GLU A 22 15.51 8.47 2.76
CA GLU A 22 14.73 9.38 3.63
C GLU A 22 14.63 8.86 5.07
N GLN A 23 14.48 7.54 5.25
CA GLN A 23 14.39 6.89 6.55
C GLN A 23 15.77 6.59 7.18
N ASN A 24 16.87 6.99 6.55
CA ASN A 24 18.24 6.67 6.98
C ASN A 24 18.44 5.17 7.30
N PHE A 25 17.78 4.29 6.53
CA PHE A 25 17.86 2.86 6.74
C PHE A 25 19.33 2.37 6.63
N PRO A 26 19.83 1.46 7.51
CA PRO A 26 21.22 1.02 7.50
C PRO A 26 21.52 0.11 6.29
N VAL A 27 22.05 0.71 5.23
CA VAL A 27 22.44 0.01 3.99
C VAL A 27 23.94 0.12 3.79
N ASP A 28 24.66 -0.99 3.98
CA ASP A 28 26.10 -1.08 3.73
C ASP A 28 26.37 -1.55 2.29
N GLU A 29 25.57 -2.50 1.81
CA GLU A 29 25.62 -3.01 0.44
C GLU A 29 24.21 -3.04 -0.16
N LEU A 30 24.06 -2.57 -1.39
CA LEU A 30 22.80 -2.56 -2.13
C LEU A 30 22.93 -3.36 -3.42
N LEU A 31 21.98 -4.29 -3.64
CA LEU A 31 21.83 -5.06 -4.85
C LEU A 31 20.50 -4.72 -5.51
N LEU A 32 20.54 -4.44 -6.81
CA LEU A 32 19.33 -4.16 -7.61
C LEU A 32 19.11 -5.28 -8.62
N PHE A 33 17.88 -5.84 -8.61
CA PHE A 33 17.49 -6.91 -9.52
C PHE A 33 16.27 -6.52 -10.36
N GLY A 34 16.22 -7.05 -11.57
CA GLY A 34 15.09 -6.87 -12.46
C GLY A 34 15.06 -7.93 -13.57
N SER A 35 14.15 -7.76 -14.52
CA SER A 35 14.09 -8.63 -15.69
C SER A 35 15.29 -8.38 -16.62
N LYS A 36 15.55 -9.31 -17.55
CA LYS A 36 16.55 -9.17 -18.62
C LYS A 36 16.45 -7.83 -19.37
N ARG A 37 15.23 -7.32 -19.58
CA ARG A 37 14.98 -6.02 -20.25
C ARG A 37 15.49 -4.82 -19.44
N SER A 38 15.56 -4.94 -18.13
CA SER A 38 16.01 -3.85 -17.23
C SER A 38 17.46 -4.03 -16.75
N ALA A 39 18.06 -5.18 -16.99
CA ALA A 39 19.45 -5.44 -16.65
C ALA A 39 20.39 -4.43 -17.33
N GLY A 40 21.41 -3.97 -16.62
CA GLY A 40 22.34 -2.92 -17.06
C GLY A 40 21.87 -1.49 -16.88
N ARG A 41 20.58 -1.23 -16.59
CA ARG A 41 20.12 0.10 -16.18
C ARG A 41 20.76 0.49 -14.86
N THR A 42 21.07 1.77 -14.69
CA THR A 42 21.73 2.29 -13.50
C THR A 42 20.84 3.25 -12.76
N TYR A 43 20.82 3.13 -11.43
CA TYR A 43 20.08 4.04 -10.54
C TYR A 43 20.98 4.55 -9.44
N LYS A 44 20.76 5.81 -9.03
CA LYS A 44 21.54 6.44 -7.95
C LYS A 44 20.92 6.14 -6.58
N PHE A 45 21.77 5.79 -5.62
CA PHE A 45 21.42 5.73 -4.22
C PHE A 45 22.57 6.30 -3.38
N ARG A 46 22.29 7.30 -2.54
CA ARG A 46 23.28 7.99 -1.70
C ARG A 46 24.54 8.42 -2.48
N GLY A 47 24.32 8.99 -3.67
CA GLY A 47 25.42 9.51 -4.51
C GLY A 47 26.22 8.47 -5.30
N LYS A 48 25.96 7.16 -5.12
CA LYS A 48 26.59 6.07 -5.89
C LYS A 48 25.64 5.50 -6.94
N ASP A 49 26.21 5.02 -8.03
CA ASP A 49 25.48 4.37 -9.11
C ASP A 49 25.46 2.85 -8.90
N TYR A 50 24.27 2.26 -9.00
CA TYR A 50 24.02 0.82 -8.86
C TYR A 50 23.37 0.27 -10.13
N ALA A 51 24.02 -0.72 -10.74
CA ALA A 51 23.50 -1.38 -11.92
C ALA A 51 22.47 -2.45 -11.53
N VAL A 52 21.38 -2.50 -12.27
CA VAL A 52 20.38 -3.57 -12.16
C VAL A 52 20.96 -4.86 -12.75
N ARG A 53 20.94 -5.95 -11.96
CA ARG A 53 21.29 -7.30 -12.38
C ARG A 53 20.05 -8.03 -12.89
N GLU A 54 20.23 -8.97 -13.80
CA GLU A 54 19.15 -9.88 -14.15
C GLU A 54 18.85 -10.81 -12.97
N LEU A 55 17.57 -10.96 -12.63
CA LEU A 55 17.14 -11.93 -11.60
C LEU A 55 17.24 -13.34 -12.21
N CYS A 56 18.09 -14.18 -11.63
CA CYS A 56 18.38 -15.53 -12.07
C CYS A 56 18.44 -16.52 -10.91
N TYR A 57 18.34 -17.81 -11.21
CA TYR A 57 18.58 -18.90 -10.25
C TYR A 57 20.08 -19.04 -10.00
N ASN A 58 20.59 -18.31 -9.02
CA ASN A 58 22.01 -18.31 -8.67
C ASN A 58 22.20 -18.00 -7.18
N ASP A 59 23.41 -17.74 -6.76
CA ASP A 59 23.79 -17.49 -5.37
C ASP A 59 23.93 -15.98 -5.06
N ASP A 60 23.37 -15.07 -5.85
CA ASP A 60 23.47 -13.62 -5.65
C ASP A 60 22.86 -13.14 -4.32
N PHE A 61 21.93 -13.88 -3.74
CA PHE A 61 21.32 -13.57 -2.45
C PHE A 61 22.12 -14.05 -1.24
N LYS A 62 23.31 -14.64 -1.45
CA LYS A 62 24.18 -15.03 -0.34
C LYS A 62 24.62 -13.83 0.47
N GLY A 63 24.34 -13.86 1.77
CA GLY A 63 24.65 -12.80 2.71
C GLY A 63 23.74 -11.57 2.59
N VAL A 64 22.65 -11.64 1.84
CA VAL A 64 21.59 -10.63 1.86
C VAL A 64 20.82 -10.79 3.17
N ASP A 65 20.62 -9.68 3.90
CA ASP A 65 19.84 -9.65 5.13
C ASP A 65 18.34 -9.51 4.81
N ILE A 66 17.99 -8.53 3.98
CA ILE A 66 16.60 -8.23 3.60
C ILE A 66 16.49 -8.05 2.09
N ALA A 67 15.49 -8.67 1.48
CA ALA A 67 15.12 -8.52 0.08
C ALA A 67 13.71 -7.91 -0.05
N PHE A 68 13.63 -6.67 -0.52
CA PHE A 68 12.36 -6.05 -0.88
C PHE A 68 11.96 -6.48 -2.29
N THR A 69 10.77 -7.08 -2.46
CA THR A 69 10.33 -7.57 -3.75
C THR A 69 9.09 -6.83 -4.25
N SER A 70 9.14 -6.34 -5.47
CA SER A 70 8.03 -5.67 -6.17
C SER A 70 8.10 -5.94 -7.68
N ALA A 71 8.07 -7.22 -8.05
CA ALA A 71 8.19 -7.68 -9.43
C ALA A 71 6.96 -8.46 -9.94
N GLY A 72 5.87 -8.42 -9.17
CA GLY A 72 4.61 -9.11 -9.43
C GLY A 72 4.56 -10.53 -8.86
N ALA A 73 3.34 -11.05 -8.66
CA ALA A 73 3.09 -12.30 -7.94
C ALA A 73 3.75 -13.53 -8.60
N GLY A 74 3.79 -13.59 -9.93
CA GLY A 74 4.45 -14.67 -10.65
C GLY A 74 5.94 -14.74 -10.32
N THR A 75 6.65 -13.62 -10.46
CA THR A 75 8.09 -13.52 -10.14
C THR A 75 8.36 -13.80 -8.66
N SER A 76 7.52 -13.27 -7.75
CA SER A 76 7.68 -13.53 -6.31
C SER A 76 7.57 -15.03 -6.00
N LYS A 77 6.57 -15.73 -6.55
CA LYS A 77 6.42 -17.18 -6.37
C LYS A 77 7.58 -17.97 -6.96
N GLU A 78 8.01 -17.60 -8.18
CA GLU A 78 9.09 -18.27 -8.90
C GLU A 78 10.44 -18.18 -8.18
N PHE A 79 10.77 -17.00 -7.62
CA PHE A 79 12.09 -16.75 -7.06
C PHE A 79 12.16 -16.74 -5.53
N ALA A 80 11.05 -16.95 -4.82
CA ALA A 80 11.02 -16.92 -3.35
C ALA A 80 12.08 -17.82 -2.71
N GLU A 81 12.17 -19.08 -3.15
CA GLU A 81 13.17 -20.04 -2.64
C GLU A 81 14.60 -19.59 -2.93
N THR A 82 14.86 -19.03 -4.14
CA THR A 82 16.17 -18.50 -4.49
C THR A 82 16.56 -17.31 -3.59
N ILE A 83 15.61 -16.44 -3.29
CA ILE A 83 15.81 -15.25 -2.45
C ILE A 83 16.09 -15.65 -0.99
N THR A 84 15.29 -16.57 -0.45
CA THR A 84 15.35 -16.96 0.97
C THR A 84 16.36 -18.08 1.28
N LYS A 85 16.90 -18.73 0.26
CA LYS A 85 17.82 -19.90 0.36
C LYS A 85 18.95 -19.73 1.39
N TYR A 86 19.48 -18.53 1.53
CA TYR A 86 20.59 -18.23 2.42
C TYR A 86 20.19 -17.46 3.69
N GLY A 87 18.90 -17.47 4.04
CA GLY A 87 18.39 -16.85 5.24
C GLY A 87 17.99 -15.38 5.08
N ALA A 88 18.00 -14.83 3.87
CA ALA A 88 17.47 -13.49 3.63
C ALA A 88 15.97 -13.43 3.96
N THR A 89 15.54 -12.38 4.67
CA THR A 89 14.11 -12.09 4.86
C THR A 89 13.56 -11.39 3.63
N MET A 90 12.63 -12.03 2.94
CA MET A 90 11.92 -11.48 1.79
C MET A 90 10.68 -10.70 2.27
N ILE A 91 10.62 -9.40 2.01
CA ILE A 91 9.42 -8.58 2.23
C ILE A 91 8.76 -8.35 0.87
N ASP A 92 7.64 -9.05 0.65
CA ASP A 92 7.01 -9.13 -0.67
C ASP A 92 5.82 -8.18 -0.82
N ASN A 93 5.94 -7.25 -1.75
CA ASN A 93 4.90 -6.27 -2.05
C ASN A 93 3.83 -6.79 -3.03
N SER A 94 3.99 -8.01 -3.55
CA SER A 94 3.01 -8.63 -4.44
C SER A 94 1.87 -9.30 -3.67
N SER A 95 0.87 -9.79 -4.39
CA SER A 95 -0.22 -10.57 -3.78
C SER A 95 0.08 -12.07 -3.66
N ALA A 96 1.34 -12.50 -3.87
CA ALA A 96 1.71 -13.90 -4.02
C ALA A 96 1.41 -14.73 -2.76
N PHE A 97 1.70 -14.18 -1.60
CA PHE A 97 1.74 -14.91 -0.33
C PHE A 97 0.82 -14.33 0.75
N ARG A 98 0.09 -13.25 0.45
CA ARG A 98 -0.68 -12.50 1.45
C ARG A 98 -1.67 -13.35 2.24
N MET A 99 -2.27 -14.34 1.60
CA MET A 99 -3.29 -15.20 2.22
C MET A 99 -2.76 -16.58 2.61
N ASP A 100 -1.45 -16.84 2.49
CA ASP A 100 -0.83 -18.07 2.99
C ASP A 100 -0.79 -18.03 4.52
N ASP A 101 -1.23 -19.11 5.18
CA ASP A 101 -1.33 -19.17 6.65
C ASP A 101 0.03 -19.08 7.35
N ASP A 102 1.09 -19.55 6.70
CA ASP A 102 2.47 -19.56 7.19
C ASP A 102 3.29 -18.34 6.75
N VAL A 103 2.62 -17.30 6.21
CA VAL A 103 3.23 -16.03 5.84
C VAL A 103 2.50 -14.88 6.56
N PRO A 104 3.17 -14.12 7.44
CA PRO A 104 2.55 -12.96 8.08
C PRO A 104 2.28 -11.85 7.07
N LEU A 105 1.13 -11.21 7.21
CA LEU A 105 0.68 -10.05 6.43
C LEU A 105 0.70 -8.83 7.34
N VAL A 106 1.65 -7.89 7.13
CA VAL A 106 2.03 -6.96 8.19
C VAL A 106 1.83 -5.49 7.80
N VAL A 107 1.19 -4.77 8.73
CA VAL A 107 1.19 -3.30 8.80
C VAL A 107 1.73 -2.92 10.19
N PRO A 108 2.93 -2.34 10.30
CA PRO A 108 3.60 -2.13 11.59
C PRO A 108 2.76 -1.44 12.67
N GLU A 109 1.94 -0.45 12.29
CA GLU A 109 1.06 0.28 13.21
C GLU A 109 -0.13 -0.56 13.71
N VAL A 110 -0.38 -1.73 13.13
CA VAL A 110 -1.55 -2.58 13.44
C VAL A 110 -1.14 -3.88 14.11
N ASN A 111 -0.25 -4.63 13.45
CA ASN A 111 0.18 -5.97 13.84
C ASN A 111 1.68 -6.20 13.63
N GLY A 112 2.51 -5.21 13.92
CA GLY A 112 3.95 -5.26 13.65
C GLY A 112 4.65 -6.50 14.18
N ASP A 113 4.26 -7.00 15.35
CA ASP A 113 4.86 -8.18 15.99
C ASP A 113 4.66 -9.49 15.21
N ASP A 114 3.68 -9.56 14.33
CA ASP A 114 3.50 -10.73 13.44
C ASP A 114 4.72 -10.95 12.54
N ALA A 115 5.49 -9.90 12.23
CA ALA A 115 6.70 -9.98 11.42
C ALA A 115 7.76 -10.93 11.98
N PHE A 116 7.77 -11.14 13.32
CA PHE A 116 8.71 -12.06 13.97
C PHE A 116 8.35 -13.54 13.78
N ASN A 117 7.15 -13.84 13.30
CA ASN A 117 6.69 -15.20 13.00
C ASN A 117 6.62 -15.45 11.49
N ALA A 118 7.77 -15.49 10.83
CA ALA A 118 7.91 -15.71 9.40
C ALA A 118 8.69 -17.00 9.09
N PRO A 119 8.10 -18.19 9.30
CA PRO A 119 8.81 -19.49 9.20
C PRO A 119 9.40 -19.78 7.81
N ARG A 120 8.87 -19.11 6.76
CA ARG A 120 9.39 -19.21 5.39
C ARG A 120 10.41 -18.12 5.05
N HIS A 121 10.81 -17.30 6.00
CA HIS A 121 11.57 -16.06 5.73
C HIS A 121 10.88 -15.13 4.73
N ILE A 122 9.54 -15.20 4.64
CA ILE A 122 8.71 -14.36 3.78
C ILE A 122 7.73 -13.58 4.65
N ILE A 123 7.67 -12.27 4.45
CA ILE A 123 6.68 -11.38 5.05
C ILE A 123 5.92 -10.71 3.89
N ALA A 124 4.61 -10.79 3.90
CA ALA A 124 3.79 -10.16 2.89
C ALA A 124 3.47 -8.71 3.28
N ASN A 125 3.68 -7.81 2.32
CA ASN A 125 3.25 -6.41 2.40
C ASN A 125 1.85 -6.30 1.78
N PRO A 126 0.86 -5.75 2.50
CA PRO A 126 -0.53 -5.77 2.05
C PRO A 126 -0.83 -4.93 0.81
N ASN A 127 -2.07 -5.02 0.36
CA ASN A 127 -2.62 -4.14 -0.68
C ASN A 127 -2.59 -2.68 -0.23
N CYS A 128 -2.34 -1.76 -1.15
CA CYS A 128 -2.13 -0.34 -0.83
C CYS A 128 -3.35 0.34 -0.18
N THR A 129 -4.56 0.05 -0.65
CA THR A 129 -5.78 0.56 -0.01
C THR A 129 -6.02 -0.11 1.34
N THR A 130 -5.80 -1.42 1.45
CA THR A 130 -5.90 -2.12 2.74
C THR A 130 -4.98 -1.52 3.80
N ILE A 131 -3.70 -1.23 3.46
CA ILE A 131 -2.76 -0.60 4.42
C ILE A 131 -3.32 0.71 4.96
N GLN A 132 -3.76 1.60 4.08
CA GLN A 132 -4.26 2.92 4.49
C GLN A 132 -5.52 2.80 5.35
N MET A 133 -6.44 1.91 4.97
CA MET A 133 -7.65 1.65 5.72
C MET A 133 -7.35 1.11 7.12
N VAL A 134 -6.55 0.05 7.25
CA VAL A 134 -6.32 -0.58 8.56
C VAL A 134 -5.53 0.30 9.53
N VAL A 135 -4.63 1.16 9.03
CA VAL A 135 -3.96 2.20 9.84
C VAL A 135 -4.99 3.15 10.46
N ALA A 136 -6.01 3.55 9.70
CA ALA A 136 -7.09 4.39 10.21
C ALA A 136 -8.10 3.59 11.08
N LEU A 137 -8.35 2.31 10.78
CA LEU A 137 -9.26 1.50 11.59
C LEU A 137 -8.71 1.16 12.97
N LYS A 138 -7.39 0.97 13.09
CA LYS A 138 -6.73 0.53 14.34
C LYS A 138 -7.08 1.38 15.55
N PRO A 139 -6.92 2.71 15.57
CA PRO A 139 -7.24 3.53 16.74
C PRO A 139 -8.73 3.50 17.12
N ILE A 140 -9.63 3.34 16.15
CA ILE A 140 -11.07 3.19 16.43
C ILE A 140 -11.36 1.82 17.02
N ASN A 141 -10.76 0.75 16.47
CA ASN A 141 -10.92 -0.61 16.96
C ASN A 141 -10.38 -0.78 18.39
N ASP A 142 -9.34 -0.03 18.76
CA ASP A 142 -8.79 -0.05 20.13
C ASP A 142 -9.73 0.62 21.15
N LEU A 143 -10.54 1.58 20.72
CA LEU A 143 -11.56 2.18 21.57
C LEU A 143 -12.78 1.26 21.75
N SER A 144 -13.20 0.61 20.69
CA SER A 144 -14.29 -0.36 20.66
C SER A 144 -14.17 -1.24 19.41
N PRO A 145 -14.25 -2.58 19.55
CA PRO A 145 -14.16 -3.46 18.42
C PRO A 145 -15.10 -3.05 17.28
N ILE A 146 -14.56 -3.03 16.07
CA ILE A 146 -15.33 -2.75 14.87
C ILE A 146 -16.03 -4.03 14.43
N SER A 147 -17.35 -3.98 14.25
CA SER A 147 -18.17 -5.10 13.77
C SER A 147 -18.34 -5.09 12.26
N ARG A 148 -18.39 -3.89 11.65
CA ARG A 148 -18.60 -3.72 10.22
C ARG A 148 -17.83 -2.52 9.65
N VAL A 149 -17.33 -2.69 8.41
CA VAL A 149 -16.71 -1.64 7.62
C VAL A 149 -17.36 -1.58 6.25
N HIS A 150 -17.86 -0.42 5.84
CA HIS A 150 -18.14 -0.10 4.45
C HIS A 150 -17.13 0.92 3.95
N VAL A 151 -16.56 0.68 2.78
CA VAL A 151 -15.57 1.57 2.19
C VAL A 151 -15.79 1.76 0.71
N ALA A 152 -15.73 3.01 0.26
CA ALA A 152 -15.58 3.35 -1.15
C ALA A 152 -14.21 3.97 -1.36
N THR A 153 -13.42 3.42 -2.27
CA THR A 153 -12.08 3.95 -2.57
C THR A 153 -12.10 4.83 -3.82
N TYR A 154 -11.22 5.82 -3.83
CA TYR A 154 -10.96 6.72 -4.95
C TYR A 154 -9.46 6.61 -5.28
N GLN A 155 -9.14 5.63 -6.17
CA GLN A 155 -7.75 5.22 -6.38
C GLN A 155 -7.11 5.93 -7.56
N ALA A 156 -5.95 6.51 -7.30
CA ALA A 156 -5.13 7.23 -8.27
C ALA A 156 -4.58 6.33 -9.38
N ALA A 157 -4.30 6.89 -10.55
CA ALA A 157 -3.73 6.22 -11.72
C ALA A 157 -2.43 5.46 -11.42
N SER A 158 -1.58 6.03 -10.56
CA SER A 158 -0.28 5.45 -10.17
C SER A 158 -0.37 4.05 -9.52
N GLY A 159 -1.53 3.66 -8.97
CA GLY A 159 -1.76 2.29 -8.52
C GLY A 159 -1.70 1.25 -9.63
N ALA A 160 -1.91 1.65 -10.88
CA ALA A 160 -1.75 0.81 -12.07
C ALA A 160 -0.35 0.95 -12.73
N GLY A 161 0.59 1.66 -12.08
CA GLY A 161 1.97 1.80 -12.51
C GLY A 161 2.26 3.03 -13.37
N ALA A 162 3.53 3.21 -13.73
CA ALA A 162 4.00 4.40 -14.45
C ALA A 162 3.30 4.60 -15.79
N ALA A 163 3.11 3.54 -16.58
CA ALA A 163 2.45 3.63 -17.88
C ALA A 163 0.98 4.13 -17.78
N ALA A 164 0.28 3.83 -16.68
CA ALA A 164 -1.07 4.33 -16.44
C ALA A 164 -1.07 5.82 -16.05
N MET A 165 -0.03 6.28 -15.37
CA MET A 165 0.18 7.71 -15.10
C MET A 165 0.43 8.48 -16.41
N ASP A 166 1.30 7.95 -17.26
CA ASP A 166 1.61 8.54 -18.57
C ASP A 166 0.35 8.59 -19.45
N GLU A 167 -0.44 7.51 -19.46
CA GLU A 167 -1.72 7.48 -20.19
C GLU A 167 -2.67 8.58 -19.73
N LEU A 168 -2.84 8.78 -18.40
CA LEU A 168 -3.71 9.84 -17.89
C LEU A 168 -3.25 11.24 -18.33
N VAL A 169 -1.93 11.50 -18.29
CA VAL A 169 -1.35 12.77 -18.77
C VAL A 169 -1.61 12.95 -20.25
N ASN A 170 -1.38 11.91 -21.06
CA ASN A 170 -1.60 11.94 -22.50
C ASN A 170 -3.07 12.16 -22.85
N GLN A 171 -4.00 11.49 -22.14
CA GLN A 171 -5.45 11.69 -22.33
C GLN A 171 -5.85 13.16 -22.13
N TYR A 172 -5.34 13.82 -21.09
CA TYR A 172 -5.62 15.26 -20.90
C TYR A 172 -5.05 16.13 -22.03
N ALA A 173 -3.85 15.82 -22.52
CA ALA A 173 -3.23 16.57 -23.62
C ALA A 173 -3.98 16.36 -24.94
N GLU A 174 -4.40 15.13 -25.25
CA GLU A 174 -5.16 14.77 -26.44
C GLU A 174 -6.53 15.45 -26.46
N LEU A 175 -7.28 15.33 -25.35
CA LEU A 175 -8.59 15.97 -25.21
C LEU A 175 -8.50 17.51 -25.28
N GLY A 176 -7.46 18.10 -24.66
CA GLY A 176 -7.18 19.54 -24.74
C GLY A 176 -6.86 20.02 -26.18
N ALA A 177 -6.34 19.11 -27.01
CA ALA A 177 -6.09 19.36 -28.43
C ALA A 177 -7.30 19.04 -29.34
N GLY A 178 -8.46 18.68 -28.77
CA GLY A 178 -9.66 18.32 -29.53
C GLY A 178 -9.58 16.96 -30.20
N LYS A 179 -8.72 16.06 -29.71
CA LYS A 179 -8.57 14.68 -30.16
C LYS A 179 -9.28 13.70 -29.23
N ASP A 180 -9.55 12.51 -29.71
CA ASP A 180 -10.01 11.39 -28.87
C ASP A 180 -8.88 10.93 -27.93
N ALA A 181 -9.24 10.51 -26.72
CA ALA A 181 -8.30 10.00 -25.74
C ALA A 181 -7.81 8.58 -26.11
N THR A 182 -6.51 8.35 -26.06
CA THR A 182 -5.93 7.00 -26.17
C THR A 182 -6.22 6.19 -24.89
N VAL A 183 -6.72 4.95 -25.05
CA VAL A 183 -7.06 4.04 -23.96
C VAL A 183 -6.31 2.73 -24.17
N GLU A 184 -5.32 2.44 -23.33
CA GLU A 184 -4.47 1.24 -23.42
C GLU A 184 -4.35 0.47 -22.09
N LYS A 185 -4.28 1.17 -20.96
CA LYS A 185 -4.06 0.61 -19.62
C LYS A 185 -5.33 0.51 -18.81
N PHE A 186 -6.22 1.47 -18.96
CA PHE A 186 -7.52 1.45 -18.31
C PHE A 186 -8.58 0.80 -19.19
N ALA A 187 -9.69 0.37 -18.57
CA ALA A 187 -10.82 -0.19 -19.31
C ALA A 187 -11.54 0.86 -20.19
N TYR A 188 -11.45 2.12 -19.80
CA TYR A 188 -12.05 3.28 -20.45
C TYR A 188 -11.15 4.51 -20.29
N GLN A 189 -11.45 5.58 -21.04
CA GLN A 189 -10.88 6.88 -20.77
C GLN A 189 -11.04 7.24 -19.29
N LEU A 190 -9.92 7.61 -18.64
CA LEU A 190 -9.92 8.01 -17.22
C LEU A 190 -10.03 9.53 -17.07
N ALA A 191 -9.41 10.31 -17.97
CA ALA A 191 -9.50 11.77 -17.92
C ALA A 191 -10.98 12.21 -17.99
N TYR A 192 -11.41 13.06 -17.05
CA TYR A 192 -12.80 13.51 -16.86
C TYR A 192 -13.81 12.39 -16.56
N ASN A 193 -13.37 11.24 -16.01
CA ASN A 193 -14.22 10.09 -15.74
C ASN A 193 -13.89 9.43 -14.40
N VAL A 194 -14.79 8.59 -13.89
CA VAL A 194 -14.56 7.65 -12.80
C VAL A 194 -14.93 6.25 -13.28
N ILE A 195 -14.07 5.26 -12.97
CA ILE A 195 -14.26 3.89 -13.42
C ILE A 195 -14.47 2.99 -12.21
N PRO A 196 -15.69 2.47 -11.94
CA PRO A 196 -15.96 1.59 -10.79
C PRO A 196 -15.48 0.17 -11.06
N HIS A 197 -14.22 0.04 -11.42
CA HIS A 197 -13.61 -1.22 -11.81
C HIS A 197 -12.09 -1.15 -11.65
N ILE A 198 -11.56 -1.91 -10.70
CA ILE A 198 -10.12 -2.09 -10.48
C ILE A 198 -9.84 -3.58 -10.32
N ASP A 199 -8.91 -4.13 -11.14
CA ASP A 199 -8.60 -5.55 -11.22
C ASP A 199 -9.77 -6.36 -11.84
N VAL A 200 -9.71 -7.68 -11.87
CA VAL A 200 -10.67 -8.55 -12.53
C VAL A 200 -11.90 -8.82 -11.65
N PHE A 201 -13.07 -8.93 -12.27
CA PHE A 201 -14.30 -9.35 -11.58
C PHE A 201 -14.24 -10.83 -11.21
N GLN A 202 -14.88 -11.18 -10.09
CA GLN A 202 -15.07 -12.54 -9.61
C GLN A 202 -16.56 -12.94 -9.70
N ASP A 203 -16.85 -14.23 -9.51
CA ASP A 203 -18.19 -14.79 -9.66
C ASP A 203 -19.23 -14.19 -8.68
N ASN A 204 -18.76 -13.63 -7.57
CA ASN A 204 -19.60 -12.96 -6.58
C ASN A 204 -19.94 -11.50 -6.91
N GLY A 205 -19.52 -11.01 -8.08
CA GLY A 205 -19.73 -9.64 -8.54
C GLY A 205 -18.76 -8.60 -8.00
N TYR A 206 -17.89 -8.97 -7.06
CA TYR A 206 -16.80 -8.12 -6.57
C TYR A 206 -15.58 -8.24 -7.46
N THR A 207 -14.74 -7.21 -7.48
CA THR A 207 -13.43 -7.29 -8.11
C THR A 207 -12.41 -7.94 -7.17
N LYS A 208 -11.30 -8.43 -7.73
CA LYS A 208 -10.19 -8.96 -6.94
C LYS A 208 -9.58 -7.90 -6.01
N GLU A 209 -9.60 -6.63 -6.41
CA GLU A 209 -9.15 -5.52 -5.56
C GLU A 209 -10.02 -5.38 -4.31
N GLU A 210 -11.33 -5.43 -4.46
CA GLU A 210 -12.29 -5.37 -3.35
C GLU A 210 -12.16 -6.58 -2.43
N MET A 211 -11.93 -7.77 -2.99
CA MET A 211 -11.71 -8.99 -2.20
C MET A 211 -10.38 -8.99 -1.45
N LYS A 212 -9.35 -8.27 -1.94
CA LYS A 212 -8.13 -8.03 -1.14
C LYS A 212 -8.47 -7.23 0.12
N MET A 213 -9.22 -6.14 0.00
CA MET A 213 -9.64 -5.36 1.18
C MET A 213 -10.43 -6.22 2.16
N TYR A 214 -11.35 -7.05 1.68
CA TYR A 214 -12.14 -7.96 2.51
C TYR A 214 -11.28 -8.96 3.28
N ASN A 215 -10.40 -9.70 2.58
CA ASN A 215 -9.64 -10.79 3.17
C ASN A 215 -8.45 -10.30 3.99
N GLU A 216 -7.70 -9.35 3.45
CA GLU A 216 -6.47 -8.85 4.08
C GLU A 216 -6.78 -8.09 5.37
N THR A 217 -7.85 -7.29 5.42
CA THR A 217 -8.27 -6.59 6.65
C THR A 217 -8.53 -7.56 7.80
N LYS A 218 -9.25 -8.65 7.53
CA LYS A 218 -9.54 -9.68 8.55
C LYS A 218 -8.26 -10.33 9.09
N LYS A 219 -7.30 -10.60 8.21
CA LYS A 219 -6.02 -11.21 8.57
C LYS A 219 -5.16 -10.24 9.40
N ILE A 220 -4.98 -9.01 8.92
CA ILE A 220 -4.13 -8.00 9.57
C ILE A 220 -4.68 -7.61 10.95
N MET A 221 -5.99 -7.43 11.06
CA MET A 221 -6.63 -7.01 12.32
C MET A 221 -6.94 -8.18 13.26
N HIS A 222 -6.57 -9.42 12.91
CA HIS A 222 -6.92 -10.63 13.66
C HIS A 222 -8.42 -10.75 13.95
N ALA A 223 -9.25 -10.25 13.04
CA ALA A 223 -10.69 -10.14 13.18
C ALA A 223 -11.46 -10.96 12.12
N PRO A 224 -11.47 -12.31 12.20
CA PRO A 224 -12.07 -13.16 11.17
C PRO A 224 -13.57 -12.95 11.00
N LYS A 225 -14.24 -12.40 12.02
CA LYS A 225 -15.68 -12.12 12.01
C LYS A 225 -16.03 -10.69 11.57
N LEU A 226 -15.03 -9.85 11.30
CA LEU A 226 -15.26 -8.47 10.85
C LEU A 226 -15.96 -8.48 9.48
N ASP A 227 -17.11 -7.83 9.38
CA ASP A 227 -17.80 -7.62 8.11
C ASP A 227 -17.13 -6.47 7.35
N VAL A 228 -16.66 -6.73 6.13
CA VAL A 228 -16.07 -5.72 5.26
C VAL A 228 -16.78 -5.73 3.92
N SER A 229 -17.17 -4.56 3.41
CA SER A 229 -17.68 -4.40 2.05
C SER A 229 -17.00 -3.22 1.40
N ALA A 230 -16.39 -3.44 0.25
CA ALA A 230 -15.62 -2.42 -0.47
C ALA A 230 -16.17 -2.21 -1.88
N MET A 231 -16.09 -0.97 -2.36
CA MET A 231 -16.23 -0.61 -3.76
C MET A 231 -15.00 0.17 -4.20
N CYS A 232 -14.25 -0.35 -5.17
CA CYS A 232 -13.02 0.24 -5.63
C CYS A 232 -13.20 1.01 -6.94
N VAL A 233 -12.93 2.32 -6.92
CA VAL A 233 -13.13 3.22 -8.06
C VAL A 233 -11.81 3.82 -8.50
N ARG A 234 -11.48 3.76 -9.79
CA ARG A 234 -10.37 4.48 -10.39
C ARG A 234 -10.80 5.92 -10.69
N VAL A 235 -10.01 6.89 -10.24
CA VAL A 235 -10.28 8.32 -10.43
C VAL A 235 -9.12 9.01 -11.16
N PRO A 236 -9.36 10.15 -11.84
CA PRO A 236 -8.35 10.85 -12.63
C PRO A 236 -7.42 11.69 -11.73
N VAL A 237 -6.82 11.04 -10.75
CA VAL A 237 -5.82 11.57 -9.83
C VAL A 237 -4.50 10.85 -10.07
N MET A 238 -3.39 11.59 -10.09
CA MET A 238 -2.09 11.02 -10.43
C MET A 238 -1.55 10.11 -9.32
N ARG A 239 -1.56 10.58 -8.06
CA ARG A 239 -0.93 9.92 -6.91
C ARG A 239 -1.72 10.22 -5.63
N ALA A 240 -1.64 9.34 -4.66
CA ALA A 240 -2.41 9.23 -3.42
C ALA A 240 -3.85 8.74 -3.63
N HIS A 241 -4.20 7.71 -2.87
CA HIS A 241 -5.56 7.16 -2.82
C HIS A 241 -6.37 7.86 -1.75
N SER A 242 -7.67 7.90 -1.94
CA SER A 242 -8.61 8.36 -0.94
C SER A 242 -9.65 7.29 -0.66
N GLU A 243 -10.22 7.31 0.54
CA GLU A 243 -11.21 6.33 0.99
C GLU A 243 -12.29 7.02 1.81
N ALA A 244 -13.56 6.79 1.48
CA ALA A 244 -14.69 7.12 2.32
C ALA A 244 -15.04 5.88 3.13
N ILE A 245 -14.92 5.97 4.45
CA ILE A 245 -15.07 4.83 5.36
C ILE A 245 -16.23 5.08 6.31
N TRP A 246 -17.07 4.06 6.48
CA TRP A 246 -18.10 3.94 7.50
C TRP A 246 -17.79 2.71 8.35
N VAL A 247 -17.81 2.87 9.67
CA VAL A 247 -17.62 1.79 10.62
C VAL A 247 -18.76 1.70 11.60
N GLU A 248 -19.14 0.49 11.97
CA GLU A 248 -19.99 0.19 13.12
C GLU A 248 -19.13 -0.44 14.20
N THR A 249 -19.33 0.00 15.46
CA THR A 249 -18.54 -0.47 16.61
C THR A 249 -19.46 -1.11 17.66
N GLU A 250 -18.91 -1.94 18.53
CA GLU A 250 -19.72 -2.63 19.57
C GLU A 250 -20.37 -1.65 20.53
N ARG A 251 -19.68 -0.58 20.92
CA ARG A 251 -20.25 0.56 21.67
C ARG A 251 -20.20 1.86 20.86
N PRO A 252 -21.09 2.80 21.06
CA PRO A 252 -20.98 4.11 20.44
C PRO A 252 -19.66 4.79 20.84
N ILE A 253 -19.00 5.41 19.86
CA ILE A 253 -17.81 6.27 20.05
C ILE A 253 -18.20 7.68 19.64
N SER A 254 -17.93 8.67 20.48
CA SER A 254 -18.14 10.08 20.13
C SER A 254 -17.11 10.56 19.09
N VAL A 255 -17.44 11.64 18.39
CA VAL A 255 -16.50 12.27 17.43
C VAL A 255 -15.23 12.74 18.14
N ASP A 256 -15.34 13.25 19.37
CA ASP A 256 -14.20 13.72 20.15
C ASP A 256 -13.28 12.56 20.60
N GLU A 257 -13.85 11.41 21.01
CA GLU A 257 -13.07 10.20 21.29
C GLU A 257 -12.33 9.73 20.05
N ALA A 258 -13.03 9.64 18.92
CA ALA A 258 -12.44 9.22 17.65
C ALA A 258 -11.31 10.16 17.21
N ARG A 259 -11.52 11.47 17.28
CA ARG A 259 -10.52 12.49 16.97
C ARG A 259 -9.27 12.34 17.82
N LYS A 260 -9.41 12.22 19.13
CA LYS A 260 -8.28 12.03 20.05
C LYS A 260 -7.53 10.74 19.77
N ALA A 261 -8.24 9.66 19.44
CA ALA A 261 -7.62 8.40 19.07
C ALA A 261 -6.79 8.52 17.78
N PHE A 262 -7.31 9.18 16.75
CA PHE A 262 -6.55 9.45 15.53
C PHE A 262 -5.34 10.34 15.76
N GLU A 263 -5.47 11.41 16.57
CA GLU A 263 -4.37 12.34 16.89
C GLU A 263 -3.25 11.67 17.68
N ALA A 264 -3.56 10.64 18.47
CA ALA A 264 -2.60 9.88 19.25
C ALA A 264 -1.97 8.68 18.47
N ALA A 265 -2.56 8.30 17.33
CA ALA A 265 -2.15 7.12 16.59
C ALA A 265 -0.85 7.36 15.79
N GLU A 266 0.06 6.39 15.87
CA GLU A 266 1.28 6.38 15.05
C GLU A 266 0.91 6.32 13.56
N GLY A 267 1.62 7.07 12.72
CA GLY A 267 1.43 7.08 11.28
C GLY A 267 0.17 7.80 10.78
N VAL A 268 -0.63 8.38 11.69
CA VAL A 268 -1.86 9.12 11.37
C VAL A 268 -1.68 10.62 11.60
N VAL A 269 -2.21 11.43 10.69
CA VAL A 269 -2.30 12.90 10.84
C VAL A 269 -3.74 13.32 10.61
N VAL A 270 -4.31 14.07 11.56
CA VAL A 270 -5.67 14.61 11.45
C VAL A 270 -5.65 15.98 10.78
N ILE A 271 -6.41 16.13 9.70
CA ILE A 271 -6.74 17.41 9.06
C ILE A 271 -8.25 17.49 8.97
N ASP A 272 -8.89 18.13 9.92
CA ASP A 272 -10.35 18.12 10.03
C ASP A 272 -10.91 19.42 10.62
N ASN A 273 -10.87 20.48 9.82
CA ASN A 273 -11.55 21.75 10.11
C ASN A 273 -12.44 22.14 8.93
N PRO A 274 -13.65 21.56 8.81
CA PRO A 274 -14.56 21.83 7.69
C PRO A 274 -14.98 23.29 7.56
N ALA A 275 -15.04 24.04 8.66
CA ALA A 275 -15.39 25.46 8.66
C ALA A 275 -14.37 26.28 7.85
N GLU A 276 -13.10 25.92 7.95
CA GLU A 276 -11.99 26.52 7.19
C GLU A 276 -11.68 25.75 5.89
N LYS A 277 -12.54 24.80 5.49
CA LYS A 277 -12.36 23.94 4.31
C LYS A 277 -11.04 23.13 4.35
N GLN A 278 -10.59 22.77 5.55
CA GLN A 278 -9.39 21.98 5.77
C GLN A 278 -9.75 20.52 5.98
N TYR A 279 -9.34 19.68 5.03
CA TYR A 279 -9.51 18.23 5.02
C TYR A 279 -8.44 17.60 4.10
N PRO A 280 -8.10 16.31 4.27
CA PRO A 280 -7.05 15.70 3.46
C PRO A 280 -7.49 15.54 2.01
N MET A 281 -6.55 15.80 1.10
CA MET A 281 -6.75 15.64 -0.34
C MET A 281 -5.47 15.09 -0.99
N PRO A 282 -5.56 14.28 -2.06
CA PRO A 282 -4.41 13.75 -2.80
C PRO A 282 -3.41 14.82 -3.21
N LEU A 283 -3.90 16.00 -3.61
CA LEU A 283 -3.07 17.14 -4.05
C LEU A 283 -2.01 17.54 -3.00
N PHE A 284 -2.32 17.41 -1.71
CA PHE A 284 -1.44 17.86 -0.62
C PHE A 284 -0.77 16.72 0.13
N THR A 285 -1.22 15.47 -0.07
CA THR A 285 -0.73 14.30 0.66
C THR A 285 0.20 13.41 -0.17
N ALA A 286 0.17 13.54 -1.49
CA ALA A 286 1.06 12.81 -2.38
C ALA A 286 2.54 13.03 -2.01
N GLY A 287 3.31 11.95 -1.92
CA GLY A 287 4.72 11.95 -1.54
C GLY A 287 4.99 12.06 -0.04
N LYS A 288 3.97 12.09 0.82
CA LYS A 288 4.12 12.16 2.27
C LYS A 288 3.93 10.79 2.93
N ASP A 289 4.52 10.62 4.11
CA ASP A 289 4.54 9.36 4.85
C ASP A 289 3.21 9.01 5.53
N PRO A 290 2.54 9.95 6.23
CA PRO A 290 1.36 9.62 7.04
C PRO A 290 0.14 9.23 6.22
N VAL A 291 -0.74 8.48 6.88
CA VAL A 291 -2.16 8.37 6.52
C VAL A 291 -2.89 9.56 7.13
N TYR A 292 -3.60 10.30 6.29
CA TYR A 292 -4.32 11.50 6.70
C TYR A 292 -5.80 11.18 6.91
N VAL A 293 -6.36 11.63 8.04
CA VAL A 293 -7.76 11.42 8.40
C VAL A 293 -8.47 12.77 8.59
N GLY A 294 -9.68 12.87 8.08
CA GLY A 294 -10.53 14.05 8.27
C GLY A 294 -12.00 13.74 8.01
N ARG A 295 -12.84 14.77 8.03
CA ARG A 295 -14.30 14.64 7.87
C ARG A 295 -14.90 13.63 8.86
N ILE A 296 -14.37 13.62 10.10
CA ILE A 296 -14.78 12.72 11.18
C ILE A 296 -16.16 13.16 11.68
N ARG A 297 -17.14 12.25 11.64
CA ARG A 297 -18.53 12.55 12.03
C ARG A 297 -19.28 11.29 12.43
N LYS A 298 -20.37 11.48 13.17
CA LYS A 298 -21.33 10.40 13.44
C LYS A 298 -21.99 9.95 12.14
N ASP A 299 -22.26 8.67 12.04
CA ASP A 299 -23.17 8.17 11.03
C ASP A 299 -24.60 8.59 11.39
N LEU A 300 -25.37 8.96 10.37
CA LEU A 300 -26.79 9.32 10.55
C LEU A 300 -27.71 8.10 10.52
N ALA A 301 -27.21 6.97 9.99
CA ALA A 301 -27.97 5.75 9.84
C ALA A 301 -27.81 4.79 11.03
N ASP A 302 -26.74 4.90 11.80
CA ASP A 302 -26.44 4.03 12.94
C ASP A 302 -25.88 4.80 14.13
N GLU A 303 -26.47 4.58 15.32
CA GLU A 303 -26.02 5.24 16.57
C GLU A 303 -24.60 4.84 16.98
N LYS A 304 -24.15 3.64 16.61
CA LYS A 304 -22.79 3.14 16.84
C LYS A 304 -21.84 3.45 15.68
N GLY A 305 -22.38 4.06 14.61
CA GLY A 305 -21.67 4.36 13.39
C GLY A 305 -20.79 5.60 13.49
N LEU A 306 -19.65 5.54 12.83
CA LEU A 306 -18.79 6.66 12.50
C LEU A 306 -18.48 6.66 11.02
N SER A 307 -18.31 7.84 10.44
CA SER A 307 -17.75 7.97 9.10
C SER A 307 -16.61 8.99 9.08
N PHE A 308 -15.61 8.70 8.25
CA PHE A 308 -14.44 9.55 8.09
C PHE A 308 -13.83 9.38 6.70
N TRP A 309 -12.97 10.31 6.35
CA TRP A 309 -12.26 10.35 5.07
C TRP A 309 -10.78 10.11 5.31
N VAL A 310 -10.19 9.23 4.51
CA VAL A 310 -8.78 8.84 4.60
C VAL A 310 -8.08 9.17 3.29
N VAL A 311 -6.86 9.66 3.36
CA VAL A 311 -6.00 9.87 2.19
C VAL A 311 -4.57 9.45 2.53
N GLY A 312 -3.96 8.66 1.65
CA GLY A 312 -2.58 8.23 1.82
C GLY A 312 -1.88 8.01 0.48
N ASP A 313 -0.56 8.07 0.51
CA ASP A 313 0.25 7.81 -0.68
C ASP A 313 0.44 6.30 -0.87
N GLN A 314 -0.19 5.74 -1.91
CA GLN A 314 -0.22 4.30 -2.17
C GLN A 314 1.12 3.73 -2.66
N ILE A 315 2.05 4.55 -3.17
CA ILE A 315 3.39 4.10 -3.55
C ILE A 315 4.33 4.15 -2.33
N LYS A 316 4.09 5.11 -1.43
CA LYS A 316 4.86 5.33 -0.21
C LYS A 316 4.30 4.49 0.94
N LYS A 317 3.38 5.00 1.74
CA LYS A 317 2.80 4.23 2.86
C LYS A 317 2.07 2.98 2.40
N GLY A 318 1.37 3.03 1.28
CA GLY A 318 0.68 1.87 0.72
C GLY A 318 1.58 0.81 0.10
N ALA A 319 2.91 1.01 0.05
CA ALA A 319 3.84 0.06 -0.56
C ALA A 319 5.25 0.15 0.05
N ALA A 320 6.13 1.00 -0.51
CA ALA A 320 7.55 1.01 -0.17
C ALA A 320 7.82 1.36 1.29
N LEU A 321 7.16 2.38 1.83
CA LEU A 321 7.36 2.81 3.22
C LEU A 321 6.88 1.72 4.20
N ASN A 322 5.71 1.12 3.97
CA ASN A 322 5.23 0.05 4.86
C ASN A 322 6.23 -1.11 4.91
N ALA A 323 6.77 -1.54 3.76
CA ALA A 323 7.76 -2.60 3.72
C ALA A 323 9.07 -2.21 4.42
N VAL A 324 9.54 -0.96 4.27
CA VAL A 324 10.72 -0.46 4.99
C VAL A 324 10.46 -0.36 6.48
N GLN A 325 9.26 0.05 6.90
CA GLN A 325 8.86 0.06 8.31
C GLN A 325 8.79 -1.35 8.91
N ILE A 326 8.33 -2.36 8.15
CA ILE A 326 8.43 -3.78 8.56
C ILE A 326 9.90 -4.15 8.84
N ALA A 327 10.80 -3.80 7.91
CA ALA A 327 12.22 -4.05 8.08
C ALA A 327 12.80 -3.30 9.30
N GLN A 328 12.42 -2.03 9.53
CA GLN A 328 12.81 -1.26 10.71
C GLN A 328 12.30 -1.90 12.02
N HIS A 329 11.09 -2.46 12.00
CA HIS A 329 10.52 -3.15 13.17
C HIS A 329 11.32 -4.42 13.51
N LEU A 330 11.76 -5.18 12.51
CA LEU A 330 12.59 -6.36 12.70
C LEU A 330 13.95 -6.02 13.32
N ILE A 331 14.62 -4.97 12.85
CA ILE A 331 15.99 -4.61 13.30
C ILE A 331 16.02 -3.86 14.64
N LYS A 332 14.91 -3.28 15.10
CA LYS A 332 14.85 -2.59 16.43
C LYS A 332 14.85 -3.56 17.62
N LYS A 333 14.58 -4.83 17.39
CA LYS A 333 14.47 -5.85 18.44
C LYS A 333 15.78 -6.59 18.68
N ASP A 334 16.76 -6.48 17.75
CA ASP A 334 18.12 -6.98 17.89
C ASP A 334 19.01 -5.95 18.62
#